data_69826d1c87d3cb81fc8e94aeedba03aa
#
_entry.id   69826d1c87d3cb81fc8e94aeedba03aa
#
_cell.length_a   1.000
_cell.length_b   1.000
_cell.length_c   1.000
_cell.angle_alpha   90.00
_cell.angle_beta   90.00
_cell.angle_gamma   90.00
#
_symmetry.space_group_name_H-M   'P 1'
#
loop_
_entity.id
_entity.type
_entity.pdbx_description
1 polymer ?
#
loop_
_entity_poly.entity_id
_entity_poly.type
_entity_poly.pdbx_seq_one_letter_code
_entity_poly.pdbx_strand_id
1 'polypeptide(L)'
;MMGLTLLLGIVGTMLLFYGMRALIALIVKKGKGNKQLHVFTFRQIQENVIHQSTSMAISSLLILAALCCFGAGVGIAGTNSLSSGHVIDYTFEDHTAEDSSQVLPNIKAVLKENSLENQFSELFEMRVGRIRTTEDYDNAYSMDAVMDSLRSLPQSEDRDVLLNNLGYATYPYLICLSDYNRLLELSGKPALQLGEKEAAVYIDTEFTTVSRTTMLNQVLAGQPKVELDGSPIHLTGEVQSVNLVTDRSITLSFALILPDEAFLYYSQGMYDTYVNAVLSEQALDGNSLMTAYLDLNEKLDETGIEYESYLQNIGRQLFYTIASSYITLYLAIVFLVVANTIVGVQFLMSQQKTGRRYQTLIRLGATYETLCQSAGKQITWFMGLPVLVAAVSSLFGVRALFTGILSSRTRGTVSEMLLVSAAMILLLCVIEYIYMRVVKRSSDRYLLTLMQPQREE
;
A
#
# COMPACT_ATOMS: atom_id res chain seq x y z
N MET A 1 -6.81 6.47 -15.47
CA MET A 1 -7.95 5.75 -14.82
C MET A 1 -8.21 6.21 -13.40
N MET A 2 -7.22 6.23 -12.50
CA MET A 2 -7.38 6.60 -11.07
C MET A 2 -8.04 7.98 -10.84
N GLY A 3 -7.66 9.03 -11.61
CA GLY A 3 -8.28 10.35 -11.51
C GLY A 3 -9.76 10.40 -11.88
N LEU A 4 -10.16 9.63 -12.89
CA LEU A 4 -11.58 9.53 -13.30
C LEU A 4 -12.42 8.83 -12.22
N THR A 5 -11.90 7.78 -11.59
CA THR A 5 -12.58 7.06 -10.49
C THR A 5 -12.78 7.95 -9.27
N LEU A 6 -11.76 8.74 -8.91
CA LEU A 6 -11.86 9.73 -7.83
C LEU A 6 -12.90 10.80 -8.15
N LEU A 7 -12.88 11.35 -9.37
CA LEU A 7 -13.84 12.37 -9.80
C LEU A 7 -15.28 11.81 -9.79
N LEU A 8 -15.49 10.60 -10.29
CA LEU A 8 -16.78 9.91 -10.25
C LEU A 8 -17.24 9.65 -8.80
N GLY A 9 -16.34 9.30 -7.89
CA GLY A 9 -16.62 9.12 -6.46
C GLY A 9 -17.08 10.42 -5.79
N ILE A 10 -16.40 11.53 -6.07
CA ILE A 10 -16.76 12.86 -5.55
C ILE A 10 -18.11 13.30 -6.09
N VAL A 11 -18.29 13.23 -7.43
CA VAL A 11 -19.55 13.61 -8.07
C VAL A 11 -20.69 12.71 -7.61
N GLY A 12 -20.46 11.39 -7.51
CA GLY A 12 -21.45 10.42 -7.01
C GLY A 12 -21.87 10.73 -5.58
N THR A 13 -20.95 11.05 -4.69
CA THR A 13 -21.27 11.45 -3.31
C THR A 13 -22.08 12.74 -3.26
N MET A 14 -21.72 13.74 -4.07
CA MET A 14 -22.52 14.98 -4.17
C MET A 14 -23.93 14.70 -4.68
N LEU A 15 -24.08 13.94 -5.76
CA LEU A 15 -25.36 13.57 -6.32
C LEU A 15 -26.23 12.77 -5.33
N LEU A 16 -25.59 11.89 -4.52
CA LEU A 16 -26.28 11.15 -3.48
C LEU A 16 -26.90 12.09 -2.45
N PHE A 17 -26.16 13.09 -1.94
CA PHE A 17 -26.69 14.05 -0.98
C PHE A 17 -27.76 14.98 -1.59
N TYR A 18 -27.63 15.35 -2.86
CA TYR A 18 -28.70 16.06 -3.57
C TYR A 18 -29.93 15.18 -3.77
N GLY A 19 -29.78 13.90 -4.12
CA GLY A 19 -30.85 12.95 -4.32
C GLY A 19 -31.56 12.54 -3.03
N MET A 20 -30.87 12.53 -1.89
CA MET A 20 -31.48 12.25 -0.57
C MET A 20 -32.57 13.24 -0.16
N ARG A 21 -32.55 14.44 -0.74
CA ARG A 21 -33.66 15.40 -0.64
C ARG A 21 -35.02 14.76 -0.98
N ALA A 22 -35.04 13.99 -2.07
CA ALA A 22 -36.25 13.29 -2.51
C ALA A 22 -36.62 12.12 -1.58
N LEU A 23 -35.65 11.38 -1.10
CA LEU A 23 -35.83 10.26 -0.17
C LEU A 23 -36.41 10.73 1.19
N ILE A 24 -35.87 11.80 1.75
CA ILE A 24 -36.36 12.37 3.00
C ILE A 24 -37.82 12.86 2.84
N ALA A 25 -38.16 13.49 1.71
CA ALA A 25 -39.51 13.91 1.40
C ALA A 25 -40.51 12.72 1.37
N LEU A 26 -40.07 11.57 0.82
CA LEU A 26 -40.88 10.34 0.80
C LEU A 26 -41.06 9.73 2.20
N ILE A 27 -40.00 9.73 3.03
CA ILE A 27 -40.05 9.22 4.42
C ILE A 27 -41.00 10.09 5.27
N VAL A 28 -40.94 11.41 5.12
CA VAL A 28 -41.83 12.36 5.80
C VAL A 28 -43.27 12.11 5.41
N LYS A 29 -43.56 11.87 4.12
CA LYS A 29 -44.91 11.61 3.62
C LYS A 29 -45.49 10.28 4.13
N LYS A 30 -44.68 9.30 4.43
CA LYS A 30 -45.06 7.96 4.91
C LYS A 30 -45.16 7.86 6.43
N GLY A 31 -44.61 8.79 7.18
CA GLY A 31 -44.57 8.77 8.65
C GLY A 31 -45.88 9.17 9.29
N LYS A 32 -46.73 8.19 9.63
CA LYS A 32 -47.85 8.35 10.57
C LYS A 32 -47.29 8.44 11.99
N GLY A 33 -46.92 9.63 12.45
CA GLY A 33 -46.37 9.79 13.80
C GLY A 33 -47.28 10.51 14.77
N ASN A 34 -47.74 9.80 15.79
CA ASN A 34 -48.52 10.32 16.93
C ASN A 34 -47.61 11.00 17.98
N LYS A 35 -46.42 11.49 17.62
CA LYS A 35 -45.44 12.09 18.55
C LYS A 35 -45.48 13.62 18.45
N GLN A 36 -45.47 14.29 19.62
CA GLN A 36 -45.39 15.74 19.72
C GLN A 36 -44.20 16.28 18.89
N LEU A 37 -44.41 17.40 18.19
CA LEU A 37 -43.44 18.07 17.31
C LEU A 37 -42.90 17.24 16.11
N HIS A 38 -43.55 16.11 15.75
CA HIS A 38 -43.09 15.27 14.65
C HIS A 38 -42.99 16.04 13.32
N VAL A 39 -44.05 16.78 12.98
CA VAL A 39 -44.12 17.57 11.73
C VAL A 39 -43.02 18.66 11.72
N PHE A 40 -42.85 19.37 12.84
CA PHE A 40 -41.82 20.39 12.98
C PHE A 40 -40.41 19.78 12.78
N THR A 41 -40.13 18.68 13.49
CA THR A 41 -38.80 18.02 13.42
C THR A 41 -38.47 17.60 11.99
N PHE A 42 -39.38 16.93 11.29
CA PHE A 42 -39.14 16.46 9.94
C PHE A 42 -39.04 17.59 8.92
N ARG A 43 -39.83 18.65 9.07
CA ARG A 43 -39.74 19.83 8.21
C ARG A 43 -38.41 20.55 8.39
N GLN A 44 -37.88 20.63 9.62
CA GLN A 44 -36.56 21.18 9.89
C GLN A 44 -35.46 20.28 9.31
N ILE A 45 -35.53 18.94 9.45
CA ILE A 45 -34.58 18.01 8.84
C ILE A 45 -34.56 18.19 7.31
N GLN A 46 -35.77 18.26 6.69
CA GLN A 46 -35.89 18.47 5.26
C GLN A 46 -35.27 19.81 4.83
N GLU A 47 -35.56 20.90 5.53
CA GLU A 47 -35.00 22.23 5.25
C GLU A 47 -33.49 22.25 5.40
N ASN A 48 -32.95 21.67 6.49
CA ASN A 48 -31.50 21.58 6.73
C ASN A 48 -30.78 20.74 5.66
N VAL A 49 -31.31 19.58 5.29
CA VAL A 49 -30.73 18.73 4.24
C VAL A 49 -30.76 19.41 2.87
N ILE A 50 -31.84 20.16 2.58
CA ILE A 50 -31.97 20.90 1.32
C ILE A 50 -30.95 22.04 1.22
N HIS A 51 -30.84 22.87 2.26
CA HIS A 51 -29.97 24.04 2.22
C HIS A 51 -28.50 23.72 2.50
N GLN A 52 -28.19 22.59 3.11
CA GLN A 52 -26.84 22.22 3.55
C GLN A 52 -26.33 20.91 2.92
N SER A 53 -26.94 20.46 1.83
CA SER A 53 -26.56 19.23 1.12
C SER A 53 -25.08 19.24 0.68
N THR A 54 -24.59 20.38 0.21
CA THR A 54 -23.17 20.54 -0.18
C THR A 54 -22.23 20.35 1.00
N SER A 55 -22.55 20.93 2.16
CA SER A 55 -21.73 20.80 3.36
C SER A 55 -21.73 19.38 3.91
N MET A 56 -22.89 18.72 3.87
CA MET A 56 -23.01 17.31 4.25
C MET A 56 -22.18 16.41 3.30
N ALA A 57 -22.19 16.71 2.00
CA ALA A 57 -21.38 15.99 1.02
C ALA A 57 -19.87 16.20 1.26
N ILE A 58 -19.45 17.44 1.45
CA ILE A 58 -18.04 17.78 1.76
C ILE A 58 -17.59 17.08 3.05
N SER A 59 -18.41 17.16 4.11
CA SER A 59 -18.09 16.50 5.38
C SER A 59 -18.05 14.99 5.25
N SER A 60 -18.97 14.39 4.48
CA SER A 60 -18.91 12.94 4.19
C SER A 60 -17.66 12.54 3.44
N LEU A 61 -17.20 13.34 2.48
CA LEU A 61 -15.96 13.09 1.75
C LEU A 61 -14.72 13.23 2.65
N LEU A 62 -14.71 14.22 3.56
CA LEU A 62 -13.62 14.39 4.52
C LEU A 62 -13.58 13.25 5.55
N ILE A 63 -14.74 12.81 6.05
CA ILE A 63 -14.82 11.64 6.92
C ILE A 63 -14.40 10.38 6.18
N LEU A 64 -14.81 10.20 4.91
CA LEU A 64 -14.37 9.10 4.07
C LEU A 64 -12.84 9.10 3.91
N ALA A 65 -12.25 10.26 3.60
CA ALA A 65 -10.81 10.41 3.49
C ALA A 65 -10.11 10.07 4.82
N ALA A 66 -10.64 10.55 5.95
CA ALA A 66 -10.12 10.22 7.28
C ALA A 66 -10.17 8.72 7.55
N LEU A 67 -11.30 8.07 7.28
CA LEU A 67 -11.47 6.63 7.48
C LEU A 67 -10.53 5.80 6.58
N CYS A 68 -10.38 6.21 5.31
CA CYS A 68 -9.46 5.56 4.38
C CYS A 68 -8.00 5.73 4.81
N CYS A 69 -7.59 6.94 5.19
CA CYS A 69 -6.22 7.22 5.68
C CYS A 69 -5.93 6.46 6.97
N PHE A 70 -6.87 6.43 7.90
CA PHE A 70 -6.71 5.72 9.17
C PHE A 70 -6.64 4.20 8.96
N GLY A 71 -7.55 3.65 8.16
CA GLY A 71 -7.56 2.24 7.82
C GLY A 71 -6.29 1.81 7.09
N ALA A 72 -5.81 2.62 6.13
CA ALA A 72 -4.56 2.37 5.42
C ALA A 72 -3.35 2.46 6.36
N GLY A 73 -3.26 3.50 7.18
CA GLY A 73 -2.12 3.70 8.10
C GLY A 73 -1.96 2.57 9.10
N VAL A 74 -3.05 2.14 9.73
CA VAL A 74 -3.02 1.00 10.66
C VAL A 74 -2.80 -0.33 9.92
N GLY A 75 -3.39 -0.50 8.75
CA GLY A 75 -3.17 -1.68 7.93
C GLY A 75 -1.70 -1.83 7.53
N ILE A 76 -1.05 -0.76 7.07
CA ILE A 76 0.38 -0.75 6.72
C ILE A 76 1.23 -1.05 7.97
N ALA A 77 0.92 -0.46 9.12
CA ALA A 77 1.64 -0.73 10.36
C ALA A 77 1.55 -2.19 10.82
N GLY A 78 0.40 -2.85 10.57
CA GLY A 78 0.17 -4.25 10.93
C GLY A 78 0.86 -5.27 10.04
N THR A 79 1.41 -4.86 8.88
CA THR A 79 2.09 -5.78 7.94
C THR A 79 3.56 -6.02 8.23
N ASN A 80 4.12 -5.42 9.26
CA ASN A 80 5.49 -5.65 9.70
C ASN A 80 5.67 -7.04 10.35
N SER A 81 5.28 -8.10 9.68
CA SER A 81 5.89 -9.39 9.93
C SER A 81 7.29 -9.31 9.31
N LEU A 82 8.31 -9.23 10.13
CA LEU A 82 9.68 -9.57 9.78
C LEU A 82 9.59 -10.79 8.88
N SER A 83 9.93 -10.61 7.61
CA SER A 83 9.66 -11.66 6.60
C SER A 83 10.36 -12.94 7.04
N SER A 84 9.60 -13.94 7.38
CA SER A 84 10.03 -15.30 7.69
C SER A 84 10.60 -16.01 6.45
N GLY A 85 11.46 -15.36 5.68
CA GLY A 85 11.94 -15.91 4.41
C GLY A 85 13.13 -15.18 3.82
N HIS A 86 13.91 -14.44 4.61
CA HIS A 86 15.19 -13.97 4.11
C HIS A 86 16.21 -15.14 4.10
N VAL A 87 17.10 -15.12 3.14
CA VAL A 87 18.12 -16.15 2.94
C VAL A 87 19.50 -15.53 3.05
N ILE A 88 19.65 -14.29 2.62
CA ILE A 88 20.93 -13.58 2.54
C ILE A 88 20.97 -12.56 3.66
N ASP A 89 21.97 -12.67 4.54
CA ASP A 89 22.16 -11.76 5.67
C ASP A 89 22.97 -10.52 5.28
N TYR A 90 23.99 -10.71 4.44
CA TYR A 90 24.88 -9.66 3.92
C TYR A 90 25.10 -9.81 2.43
N THR A 91 25.30 -8.69 1.76
CA THR A 91 25.81 -8.61 0.40
C THR A 91 26.99 -7.65 0.40
N PHE A 92 28.16 -8.12 -0.05
CA PHE A 92 29.38 -7.34 -0.17
C PHE A 92 29.62 -6.95 -1.62
N GLU A 93 30.21 -5.79 -1.82
CA GLU A 93 30.63 -5.25 -3.10
C GLU A 93 32.11 -4.83 -3.03
N ASP A 94 32.83 -4.97 -4.13
CA ASP A 94 34.18 -4.47 -4.27
C ASP A 94 34.33 -3.74 -5.61
N HIS A 95 34.08 -2.44 -5.57
CA HIS A 95 34.22 -1.57 -6.75
C HIS A 95 35.66 -1.24 -7.10
N THR A 96 36.63 -1.68 -6.28
CA THR A 96 38.06 -1.45 -6.52
C THR A 96 38.73 -2.60 -7.29
N ALA A 97 38.05 -3.75 -7.40
CA ALA A 97 38.55 -4.90 -8.14
C ALA A 97 38.62 -4.58 -9.64
N GLU A 98 39.79 -4.76 -10.25
CA GLU A 98 39.98 -4.59 -11.70
C GLU A 98 39.28 -5.70 -12.50
N ASP A 99 39.08 -6.87 -11.89
CA ASP A 99 38.43 -8.03 -12.49
C ASP A 99 37.36 -8.56 -11.52
N SER A 100 36.14 -8.71 -12.01
CA SER A 100 35.00 -9.23 -11.25
C SER A 100 35.24 -10.63 -10.65
N SER A 101 36.13 -11.42 -11.21
CA SER A 101 36.56 -12.72 -10.67
C SER A 101 37.38 -12.62 -9.37
N GLN A 102 37.92 -11.45 -9.06
CA GLN A 102 38.72 -11.22 -7.86
C GLN A 102 37.89 -10.73 -6.66
N VAL A 103 36.63 -10.37 -6.86
CA VAL A 103 35.76 -9.81 -5.82
C VAL A 103 35.60 -10.77 -4.62
N LEU A 104 35.23 -12.02 -4.86
CA LEU A 104 35.11 -13.03 -3.79
C LEU A 104 36.42 -13.33 -3.08
N PRO A 105 37.55 -13.57 -3.79
CA PRO A 105 38.87 -13.72 -3.16
C PRO A 105 39.27 -12.51 -2.29
N ASN A 106 39.06 -11.29 -2.79
CA ASN A 106 39.41 -10.06 -2.06
C ASN A 106 38.58 -9.96 -0.76
N ILE A 107 37.29 -10.13 -0.84
CA ILE A 107 36.40 -10.08 0.33
C ILE A 107 36.79 -11.15 1.35
N LYS A 108 37.04 -12.39 0.91
CA LYS A 108 37.53 -13.45 1.79
C LYS A 108 38.83 -13.09 2.47
N ALA A 109 39.77 -12.46 1.75
CA ALA A 109 41.06 -12.05 2.31
C ALA A 109 40.85 -11.00 3.44
N VAL A 110 40.02 -9.97 3.19
CA VAL A 110 39.78 -8.92 4.18
C VAL A 110 39.02 -9.48 5.40
N LEU A 111 38.02 -10.33 5.22
CA LEU A 111 37.30 -10.97 6.33
C LEU A 111 38.23 -11.84 7.17
N LYS A 112 39.20 -12.55 6.54
CA LYS A 112 40.19 -13.37 7.22
C LYS A 112 41.21 -12.53 7.99
N GLU A 113 41.67 -11.43 7.40
CA GLU A 113 42.61 -10.50 8.06
C GLU A 113 42.04 -9.90 9.33
N ASN A 114 40.72 -9.63 9.32
CA ASN A 114 39.98 -9.08 10.47
C ASN A 114 39.35 -10.15 11.37
N SER A 115 39.66 -11.43 11.17
CA SER A 115 39.12 -12.56 11.96
C SER A 115 37.60 -12.67 11.95
N LEU A 116 36.97 -12.24 10.86
CA LEU A 116 35.51 -12.26 10.67
C LEU A 116 35.03 -13.45 9.84
N GLU A 117 35.93 -14.29 9.34
CA GLU A 117 35.58 -15.43 8.47
C GLU A 117 34.57 -16.38 9.13
N ASN A 118 34.73 -16.64 10.43
CA ASN A 118 33.86 -17.56 11.19
C ASN A 118 32.45 -16.99 11.49
N GLN A 119 32.21 -15.70 11.19
CA GLN A 119 30.90 -15.08 11.37
C GLN A 119 29.91 -15.53 10.29
N PHE A 120 30.40 -16.06 9.18
CA PHE A 120 29.61 -16.49 8.05
C PHE A 120 29.68 -18.00 7.88
N SER A 121 28.54 -18.65 7.73
CA SER A 121 28.45 -20.07 7.40
C SER A 121 28.73 -20.30 5.92
N GLU A 122 28.41 -19.30 5.09
CA GLU A 122 28.56 -19.39 3.64
C GLU A 122 28.81 -18.01 3.01
N LEU A 123 29.66 -18.01 1.98
CA LEU A 123 29.96 -16.88 1.11
C LEU A 123 29.89 -17.39 -0.33
N PHE A 124 29.02 -16.83 -1.15
CA PHE A 124 28.83 -17.24 -2.54
C PHE A 124 28.64 -16.03 -3.46
N GLU A 125 28.99 -16.22 -4.72
CA GLU A 125 28.89 -15.20 -5.75
C GLU A 125 27.46 -15.12 -6.31
N MET A 126 27.10 -13.93 -6.76
CA MET A 126 25.93 -13.65 -7.58
C MET A 126 26.40 -12.77 -8.74
N ARG A 127 26.64 -13.37 -9.89
CA ARG A 127 27.12 -12.68 -11.09
C ARG A 127 25.95 -12.19 -11.92
N VAL A 128 25.98 -10.88 -12.21
CA VAL A 128 24.95 -10.20 -12.97
C VAL A 128 25.61 -9.40 -14.08
N GLY A 129 25.29 -9.70 -15.32
CA GLY A 129 25.83 -9.02 -16.49
C GLY A 129 24.72 -8.35 -17.30
N ARG A 130 25.13 -7.77 -18.42
CA ARG A 130 24.20 -7.29 -19.46
C ARG A 130 24.56 -7.91 -20.79
N ILE A 131 23.56 -8.05 -21.65
CA ILE A 131 23.83 -8.47 -23.01
C ILE A 131 24.78 -7.47 -23.68
N ARG A 132 25.82 -7.97 -24.31
CA ARG A 132 26.78 -7.19 -25.12
C ARG A 132 26.84 -7.79 -26.49
N THR A 133 26.80 -6.93 -27.51
CA THR A 133 26.89 -7.32 -28.90
C THR A 133 28.02 -6.54 -29.58
N THR A 134 28.62 -7.10 -30.58
CA THR A 134 29.73 -6.49 -31.34
C THR A 134 29.23 -5.63 -32.49
N GLU A 135 28.00 -5.82 -32.97
CA GLU A 135 27.61 -5.26 -34.28
C GLU A 135 26.46 -4.27 -34.26
N ASP A 136 25.42 -4.47 -33.44
CA ASP A 136 24.25 -3.56 -33.40
C ASP A 136 23.50 -3.68 -32.08
N TYR A 137 23.62 -2.66 -31.24
CA TYR A 137 22.95 -2.63 -29.94
C TYR A 137 21.43 -2.68 -30.02
N ASP A 138 20.83 -2.12 -31.08
CA ASP A 138 19.38 -2.01 -31.20
C ASP A 138 18.70 -3.35 -31.53
N ASN A 139 19.46 -4.33 -32.05
CA ASN A 139 18.97 -5.66 -32.40
C ASN A 139 19.50 -6.79 -31.50
N ALA A 140 20.20 -6.45 -30.41
CA ALA A 140 20.78 -7.44 -29.52
C ALA A 140 19.74 -8.30 -28.78
N TYR A 141 18.52 -7.80 -28.66
CA TYR A 141 17.45 -8.47 -27.91
C TYR A 141 16.07 -8.18 -28.50
N SER A 142 15.29 -9.22 -28.75
CA SER A 142 13.87 -9.11 -29.08
C SER A 142 13.05 -10.08 -28.24
N MET A 143 11.90 -9.56 -27.76
CA MET A 143 10.92 -10.31 -27.00
C MET A 143 9.53 -10.29 -27.68
N ASP A 144 9.51 -10.10 -29.00
CA ASP A 144 8.25 -9.93 -29.78
C ASP A 144 7.29 -11.08 -29.57
N ALA A 145 7.76 -12.33 -29.54
CA ALA A 145 6.91 -13.49 -29.33
C ALA A 145 6.23 -13.49 -27.92
N VAL A 146 6.91 -13.00 -26.90
CA VAL A 146 6.32 -12.82 -25.54
C VAL A 146 5.29 -11.71 -25.57
N MET A 147 5.61 -10.58 -26.21
CA MET A 147 4.73 -9.43 -26.34
C MET A 147 3.47 -9.77 -27.11
N ASP A 148 3.58 -10.52 -28.21
CA ASP A 148 2.43 -10.96 -29.01
C ASP A 148 1.56 -11.96 -28.26
N SER A 149 2.17 -12.87 -27.51
CA SER A 149 1.45 -13.78 -26.63
C SER A 149 0.67 -13.04 -25.55
N LEU A 150 1.28 -12.03 -24.91
CA LEU A 150 0.58 -11.16 -23.96
C LEU A 150 -0.54 -10.37 -24.62
N ARG A 151 -0.35 -9.83 -25.83
CA ARG A 151 -1.40 -9.10 -26.57
C ARG A 151 -2.60 -9.98 -26.91
N SER A 152 -2.41 -11.29 -27.08
CA SER A 152 -3.49 -12.25 -27.33
C SER A 152 -4.38 -12.51 -26.12
N LEU A 153 -3.93 -12.20 -24.91
CA LEU A 153 -4.72 -12.35 -23.67
C LEU A 153 -5.82 -11.27 -23.58
N PRO A 154 -6.90 -11.52 -22.82
CA PRO A 154 -7.95 -10.53 -22.59
C PRO A 154 -7.40 -9.19 -22.10
N GLN A 155 -7.99 -8.10 -22.54
CA GLN A 155 -7.57 -6.75 -22.14
C GLN A 155 -7.79 -6.55 -20.64
N SER A 156 -6.73 -6.13 -19.95
CA SER A 156 -6.74 -5.82 -18.52
C SER A 156 -5.66 -4.79 -18.21
N GLU A 157 -5.81 -4.08 -17.09
CA GLU A 157 -4.81 -3.12 -16.60
C GLU A 157 -3.45 -3.81 -16.34
N ASP A 158 -3.46 -5.00 -15.74
CA ASP A 158 -2.24 -5.77 -15.48
C ASP A 158 -1.52 -6.19 -16.76
N ARG A 159 -2.28 -6.56 -17.82
CA ARG A 159 -1.70 -6.85 -19.15
C ARG A 159 -1.04 -5.62 -19.76
N ASP A 160 -1.73 -4.49 -19.72
CA ASP A 160 -1.22 -3.26 -20.33
C ASP A 160 0.02 -2.74 -19.58
N VAL A 161 0.09 -2.91 -18.25
CA VAL A 161 1.29 -2.62 -17.45
C VAL A 161 2.43 -3.58 -17.78
N LEU A 162 2.17 -4.88 -17.92
CA LEU A 162 3.20 -5.85 -18.34
C LEU A 162 3.77 -5.51 -19.72
N LEU A 163 2.91 -5.25 -20.69
CA LEU A 163 3.33 -4.85 -22.04
C LEU A 163 4.18 -3.59 -22.03
N ASN A 164 3.81 -2.61 -21.21
CA ASN A 164 4.59 -1.39 -21.04
C ASN A 164 5.95 -1.66 -20.41
N ASN A 165 6.00 -2.39 -19.29
CA ASN A 165 7.24 -2.66 -18.57
C ASN A 165 8.21 -3.51 -19.40
N LEU A 166 7.72 -4.55 -20.06
CA LEU A 166 8.54 -5.39 -20.92
C LEU A 166 9.00 -4.66 -22.19
N GLY A 167 8.18 -3.73 -22.71
CA GLY A 167 8.55 -2.89 -23.85
C GLY A 167 9.75 -1.96 -23.58
N TYR A 168 10.02 -1.66 -22.31
CA TYR A 168 11.21 -0.90 -21.90
C TYR A 168 12.43 -1.80 -21.59
N ALA A 169 12.26 -3.12 -21.52
CA ALA A 169 13.36 -4.06 -21.25
C ALA A 169 14.15 -4.36 -22.55
N THR A 170 14.69 -3.33 -23.20
CA THR A 170 15.45 -3.45 -24.45
C THR A 170 16.81 -4.09 -24.28
N TYR A 171 17.41 -3.99 -23.09
CA TYR A 171 18.68 -4.60 -22.72
C TYR A 171 18.54 -5.31 -21.38
N PRO A 172 18.11 -6.58 -21.38
CA PRO A 172 17.90 -7.29 -20.14
C PRO A 172 19.21 -7.53 -19.41
N TYR A 173 19.12 -7.54 -18.09
CA TYR A 173 20.18 -8.11 -17.27
C TYR A 173 20.21 -9.63 -17.45
N LEU A 174 21.40 -10.18 -17.31
CA LEU A 174 21.68 -11.61 -17.37
C LEU A 174 22.15 -12.07 -16.00
N ILE A 175 21.66 -13.20 -15.53
CA ILE A 175 21.99 -13.80 -14.24
C ILE A 175 22.61 -15.18 -14.51
N CYS A 176 23.70 -15.50 -13.84
CA CYS A 176 24.34 -16.79 -13.93
C CYS A 176 23.53 -17.88 -13.24
N LEU A 177 23.24 -18.99 -13.92
CA LEU A 177 22.38 -20.07 -13.43
C LEU A 177 22.93 -20.75 -12.18
N SER A 178 24.24 -21.04 -12.14
CA SER A 178 24.86 -21.72 -11.00
C SER A 178 24.71 -20.90 -9.73
N ASP A 179 24.89 -19.57 -9.82
CA ASP A 179 24.79 -18.65 -8.70
C ASP A 179 23.33 -18.55 -8.21
N TYR A 180 22.39 -18.45 -9.14
CA TYR A 180 20.98 -18.40 -8.79
C TYR A 180 20.49 -19.74 -8.19
N ASN A 181 20.99 -20.88 -8.70
CA ASN A 181 20.68 -22.18 -8.14
C ASN A 181 21.21 -22.34 -6.71
N ARG A 182 22.39 -21.76 -6.41
CA ARG A 182 22.89 -21.74 -5.03
C ARG A 182 21.94 -20.98 -4.10
N LEU A 183 21.40 -19.85 -4.56
CA LEU A 183 20.40 -19.08 -3.83
C LEU A 183 19.08 -19.84 -3.64
N LEU A 184 18.63 -20.59 -4.66
CA LEU A 184 17.44 -21.44 -4.56
C LEU A 184 17.62 -22.56 -3.54
N GLU A 185 18.77 -23.22 -3.54
CA GLU A 185 19.12 -24.26 -2.58
C GLU A 185 19.05 -23.75 -1.15
N LEU A 186 19.66 -22.61 -0.85
CA LEU A 186 19.61 -21.94 0.45
C LEU A 186 18.18 -21.53 0.84
N SER A 187 17.36 -21.23 -0.16
CA SER A 187 15.92 -20.89 0.03
C SER A 187 15.05 -22.14 0.24
N GLY A 188 15.62 -23.36 0.18
CA GLY A 188 14.86 -24.61 0.22
C GLY A 188 13.99 -24.84 -1.02
N LYS A 189 14.30 -24.20 -2.15
CA LYS A 189 13.59 -24.34 -3.42
C LYS A 189 14.36 -25.26 -4.38
N PRO A 190 13.64 -25.95 -5.28
CA PRO A 190 14.29 -26.80 -6.28
C PRO A 190 15.17 -25.96 -7.21
N ALA A 191 16.34 -26.49 -7.57
CA ALA A 191 17.22 -25.90 -8.54
C ALA A 191 16.59 -25.87 -9.94
N LEU A 192 16.86 -24.81 -10.70
CA LEU A 192 16.47 -24.69 -12.09
C LEU A 192 17.35 -25.59 -12.97
N GLN A 193 16.71 -26.25 -13.92
CA GLN A 193 17.41 -27.01 -14.95
C GLN A 193 17.13 -26.37 -16.30
N LEU A 194 18.15 -25.79 -16.91
CA LEU A 194 18.05 -25.11 -18.20
C LEU A 194 19.00 -25.79 -19.20
N GLY A 195 18.49 -26.05 -20.40
CA GLY A 195 19.30 -26.48 -21.53
C GLY A 195 20.11 -25.32 -22.13
N GLU A 196 21.06 -25.64 -23.05
CA GLU A 196 21.93 -24.65 -23.68
C GLU A 196 21.22 -23.49 -24.38
N LYS A 197 19.97 -23.72 -24.85
CA LYS A 197 19.14 -22.71 -25.54
C LYS A 197 17.88 -22.37 -24.76
N GLU A 198 17.94 -22.44 -23.46
CA GLU A 198 16.85 -22.13 -22.56
C GLU A 198 17.24 -21.03 -21.58
N ALA A 199 16.26 -20.24 -21.17
CA ALA A 199 16.41 -19.21 -20.16
C ALA A 199 15.19 -19.20 -19.24
N ALA A 200 15.39 -18.85 -17.98
CA ALA A 200 14.30 -18.54 -17.06
C ALA A 200 14.15 -17.01 -16.88
N VAL A 201 12.94 -16.56 -16.66
CA VAL A 201 12.66 -15.13 -16.42
C VAL A 201 12.79 -14.83 -14.94
N TYR A 202 13.52 -13.77 -14.62
CA TYR A 202 13.60 -13.20 -13.28
C TYR A 202 12.94 -11.82 -13.25
N ILE A 203 12.11 -11.58 -12.23
CA ILE A 203 11.53 -10.27 -11.94
C ILE A 203 11.54 -10.10 -10.42
N ASP A 204 12.15 -9.03 -9.93
CA ASP A 204 12.11 -8.71 -8.50
C ASP A 204 10.66 -8.52 -8.01
N THR A 205 10.40 -8.97 -6.79
CA THR A 205 9.08 -8.89 -6.16
C THR A 205 8.55 -7.47 -6.05
N GLU A 206 9.40 -6.46 -6.06
CA GLU A 206 9.01 -5.05 -6.04
C GLU A 206 8.33 -4.61 -7.35
N PHE A 207 8.69 -5.23 -8.49
CA PHE A 207 8.19 -4.84 -9.83
C PHE A 207 7.00 -5.65 -10.33
N THR A 208 6.56 -6.66 -9.60
CA THR A 208 5.47 -7.51 -10.05
C THR A 208 4.37 -7.68 -9.00
N THR A 209 3.24 -8.21 -9.41
CA THR A 209 2.09 -8.58 -8.56
C THR A 209 1.70 -10.01 -8.86
N VAL A 210 1.02 -10.70 -7.92
CA VAL A 210 0.56 -12.09 -8.13
C VAL A 210 -0.23 -12.23 -9.44
N SER A 211 -1.08 -11.27 -9.77
CA SER A 211 -1.86 -11.28 -11.01
C SER A 211 -0.98 -11.22 -12.25
N ARG A 212 0.03 -10.32 -12.25
CA ARG A 212 0.98 -10.17 -13.37
C ARG A 212 1.89 -11.37 -13.50
N THR A 213 2.40 -11.90 -12.37
CA THR A 213 3.21 -13.13 -12.36
C THR A 213 2.40 -14.31 -12.93
N THR A 214 1.14 -14.49 -12.50
CA THR A 214 0.28 -15.55 -13.02
C THR A 214 0.04 -15.40 -14.52
N MET A 215 -0.19 -14.17 -14.99
CA MET A 215 -0.39 -13.88 -16.41
C MET A 215 0.88 -14.17 -17.23
N LEU A 216 2.04 -13.78 -16.73
CA LEU A 216 3.31 -14.05 -17.40
C LEU A 216 3.63 -15.54 -17.39
N ASN A 217 3.40 -16.26 -16.29
CA ASN A 217 3.54 -17.72 -16.23
C ASN A 217 2.63 -18.43 -17.24
N GLN A 218 1.42 -17.92 -17.47
CA GLN A 218 0.54 -18.46 -18.52
C GLN A 218 1.16 -18.33 -19.93
N VAL A 219 1.86 -17.23 -20.20
CA VAL A 219 2.58 -17.04 -21.46
C VAL A 219 3.81 -17.94 -21.53
N LEU A 220 4.59 -18.02 -20.44
CA LEU A 220 5.80 -18.84 -20.35
C LEU A 220 5.51 -20.34 -20.49
N ALA A 221 4.33 -20.80 -20.09
CA ALA A 221 3.90 -22.18 -20.30
C ALA A 221 3.87 -22.60 -21.80
N GLY A 222 3.75 -21.62 -22.72
CA GLY A 222 3.88 -21.83 -24.15
C GLY A 222 5.34 -21.86 -24.65
N GLN A 223 6.34 -21.75 -23.79
CA GLN A 223 7.76 -21.69 -24.12
C GLN A 223 8.09 -20.70 -25.25
N PRO A 224 7.71 -19.43 -25.14
CA PRO A 224 7.95 -18.45 -26.18
C PRO A 224 9.46 -18.27 -26.39
N LYS A 225 9.81 -17.85 -27.59
CA LYS A 225 11.22 -17.56 -27.95
C LYS A 225 11.50 -16.08 -27.74
N VAL A 226 12.70 -15.82 -27.23
CA VAL A 226 13.33 -14.48 -27.29
C VAL A 226 14.55 -14.59 -28.18
N GLU A 227 14.96 -13.52 -28.79
CA GLU A 227 16.19 -13.46 -29.58
C GLU A 227 17.28 -12.76 -28.75
N LEU A 228 18.40 -13.43 -28.58
CA LEU A 228 19.62 -12.89 -27.98
C LEU A 228 20.73 -12.93 -29.03
N ASP A 229 21.20 -11.75 -29.45
CA ASP A 229 22.23 -11.59 -30.48
C ASP A 229 21.95 -12.46 -31.74
N GLY A 230 20.69 -12.37 -32.23
CA GLY A 230 20.21 -13.14 -33.39
C GLY A 230 19.98 -14.63 -33.14
N SER A 231 20.22 -15.13 -31.93
CA SER A 231 20.03 -16.54 -31.56
C SER A 231 18.70 -16.73 -30.79
N PRO A 232 17.84 -17.68 -31.21
CA PRO A 232 16.61 -17.95 -30.51
C PRO A 232 16.85 -18.74 -29.21
N ILE A 233 16.36 -18.21 -28.10
CA ILE A 233 16.38 -18.81 -26.76
C ILE A 233 14.95 -19.07 -26.33
N HIS A 234 14.64 -20.26 -25.79
CA HIS A 234 13.34 -20.60 -25.26
C HIS A 234 13.23 -20.15 -23.81
N LEU A 235 12.15 -19.43 -23.49
CA LEU A 235 11.84 -19.12 -22.10
C LEU A 235 11.10 -20.32 -21.49
N THR A 236 11.64 -20.86 -20.40
CA THR A 236 11.11 -22.05 -19.72
C THR A 236 10.85 -21.81 -18.24
N GLY A 237 9.94 -22.61 -17.68
CA GLY A 237 9.60 -22.53 -16.26
C GLY A 237 8.69 -21.34 -15.90
N GLU A 238 8.63 -21.09 -14.62
CA GLU A 238 7.87 -19.97 -14.05
C GLU A 238 8.80 -18.78 -13.76
N VAL A 239 8.21 -17.59 -13.62
CA VAL A 239 8.93 -16.38 -13.21
C VAL A 239 9.61 -16.60 -11.87
N GLN A 240 10.90 -16.36 -11.82
CA GLN A 240 11.73 -16.40 -10.64
C GLN A 240 11.72 -15.04 -9.93
N SER A 241 11.73 -15.04 -8.59
CA SER A 241 11.62 -13.80 -7.81
C SER A 241 12.30 -13.88 -6.43
N VAL A 242 13.23 -14.83 -6.23
CA VAL A 242 14.05 -14.84 -5.01
C VAL A 242 15.06 -13.73 -5.14
N ASN A 243 15.14 -12.86 -4.14
CA ASN A 243 16.01 -11.67 -4.19
C ASN A 243 17.49 -12.09 -4.39
N LEU A 244 18.15 -11.46 -5.35
CA LEU A 244 19.56 -11.73 -5.71
C LEU A 244 20.54 -11.28 -4.63
N VAL A 245 20.17 -10.26 -3.88
CA VAL A 245 20.98 -9.59 -2.85
C VAL A 245 20.13 -9.28 -1.63
N THR A 246 20.75 -8.94 -0.51
CA THR A 246 20.03 -8.77 0.76
C THR A 246 19.22 -7.50 0.86
N ASP A 247 19.66 -6.40 0.21
CA ASP A 247 18.92 -5.12 0.23
C ASP A 247 18.76 -4.54 -1.19
N ARG A 248 19.49 -3.51 -1.55
CA ARG A 248 19.25 -2.73 -2.78
C ARG A 248 20.49 -2.50 -3.63
N SER A 249 21.56 -3.24 -3.38
CA SER A 249 22.73 -3.19 -4.26
C SER A 249 22.32 -3.34 -5.73
N ILE A 250 21.38 -4.22 -6.00
CA ILE A 250 20.75 -4.34 -7.31
C ILE A 250 19.26 -4.72 -7.19
N THR A 251 18.40 -4.07 -8.00
CA THR A 251 16.99 -4.42 -8.15
C THR A 251 16.63 -4.49 -9.62
N LEU A 252 16.12 -5.63 -10.07
CA LEU A 252 15.87 -5.89 -11.48
C LEU A 252 14.38 -6.00 -11.79
N SER A 253 13.91 -5.09 -12.64
CA SER A 253 12.53 -5.14 -13.15
C SER A 253 12.31 -6.28 -14.16
N PHE A 254 13.38 -6.73 -14.80
CA PHE A 254 13.41 -7.87 -15.71
C PHE A 254 14.84 -8.34 -15.93
N ALA A 255 15.06 -9.65 -15.87
CA ALA A 255 16.34 -10.28 -16.22
C ALA A 255 16.11 -11.69 -16.77
N LEU A 256 17.13 -12.23 -17.42
CA LEU A 256 17.17 -13.60 -17.90
C LEU A 256 18.22 -14.40 -17.12
N ILE A 257 17.81 -15.53 -16.56
CA ILE A 257 18.74 -16.51 -15.97
C ILE A 257 19.19 -17.44 -17.09
N LEU A 258 20.50 -17.52 -17.32
CA LEU A 258 21.10 -18.29 -18.39
C LEU A 258 22.06 -19.34 -17.83
N PRO A 259 22.22 -20.50 -18.53
CA PRO A 259 23.34 -21.42 -18.26
C PRO A 259 24.69 -20.68 -18.27
N ASP A 260 25.63 -21.12 -17.45
CA ASP A 260 26.88 -20.39 -17.19
C ASP A 260 27.66 -20.08 -18.47
N GLU A 261 27.72 -21.02 -19.40
CA GLU A 261 28.41 -20.80 -20.68
C GLU A 261 27.72 -19.75 -21.54
N ALA A 262 26.37 -19.78 -21.60
CA ALA A 262 25.58 -18.80 -22.31
C ALA A 262 25.66 -17.41 -21.63
N PHE A 263 25.68 -17.36 -20.29
CA PHE A 263 25.87 -16.14 -19.53
C PHE A 263 27.22 -15.47 -19.88
N LEU A 264 28.31 -16.24 -19.87
CA LEU A 264 29.62 -15.72 -20.20
C LEU A 264 29.72 -15.29 -21.67
N TYR A 265 29.10 -16.04 -22.58
CA TYR A 265 29.05 -15.71 -24.00
C TYR A 265 28.36 -14.40 -24.27
N TYR A 266 27.09 -14.25 -23.79
CA TYR A 266 26.30 -13.06 -24.06
C TYR A 266 26.72 -11.82 -23.27
N SER A 267 27.37 -11.98 -22.10
CA SER A 267 27.97 -10.89 -21.35
C SER A 267 29.36 -10.52 -21.82
N GLN A 268 29.95 -11.31 -22.71
CA GLN A 268 31.37 -11.20 -23.13
C GLN A 268 32.34 -11.17 -21.95
N GLY A 269 32.02 -11.90 -20.89
CA GLY A 269 32.83 -11.95 -19.67
C GLY A 269 32.80 -10.66 -18.82
N MET A 270 31.95 -9.69 -19.18
CA MET A 270 31.81 -8.44 -18.42
C MET A 270 30.56 -8.49 -17.58
N TYR A 271 30.72 -8.62 -16.28
CA TYR A 271 29.63 -8.72 -15.29
C TYR A 271 30.05 -8.12 -13.96
N ASP A 272 29.09 -7.75 -13.15
CA ASP A 272 29.29 -7.35 -11.76
C ASP A 272 29.15 -8.59 -10.87
N THR A 273 29.95 -8.68 -9.83
CA THR A 273 29.92 -9.77 -8.85
C THR A 273 29.50 -9.20 -7.49
N TYR A 274 28.36 -9.68 -7.00
CA TYR A 274 27.91 -9.46 -5.63
C TYR A 274 28.28 -10.68 -4.80
N VAL A 275 28.87 -10.50 -3.61
CA VAL A 275 29.18 -11.60 -2.71
C VAL A 275 28.15 -11.67 -1.60
N ASN A 276 27.29 -12.66 -1.68
CA ASN A 276 26.27 -12.91 -0.69
C ASN A 276 26.82 -13.76 0.46
N ALA A 277 26.36 -13.47 1.67
CA ALA A 277 26.76 -14.17 2.88
C ALA A 277 25.58 -14.51 3.79
N VAL A 278 25.68 -15.68 4.43
CA VAL A 278 24.75 -16.18 5.42
C VAL A 278 25.45 -16.23 6.76
N LEU A 279 24.83 -15.72 7.83
CA LEU A 279 25.38 -15.76 9.17
C LEU A 279 25.56 -17.19 9.67
N SER A 280 26.63 -17.43 10.43
CA SER A 280 26.84 -18.70 11.10
C SER A 280 26.05 -18.78 12.40
N GLU A 281 25.76 -20.01 12.86
CA GLU A 281 25.14 -20.22 14.18
C GLU A 281 26.03 -19.64 15.32
N GLN A 282 27.33 -19.59 15.11
CA GLN A 282 28.27 -19.02 16.09
C GLN A 282 28.12 -17.51 16.22
N ALA A 283 27.79 -16.81 15.13
CA ALA A 283 27.50 -15.37 15.16
C ALA A 283 26.22 -15.06 15.96
N LEU A 284 25.31 -16.04 16.04
CA LEU A 284 24.04 -15.93 16.77
C LEU A 284 24.12 -16.41 18.22
N ASP A 285 25.26 -16.94 18.68
CA ASP A 285 25.41 -17.64 19.95
C ASP A 285 24.99 -16.77 21.14
N GLY A 286 23.82 -17.08 21.70
CA GLY A 286 23.24 -16.45 22.88
C GLY A 286 22.68 -15.03 22.68
N ASN A 287 22.83 -14.43 21.53
CA ASN A 287 22.37 -13.07 21.21
C ASN A 287 21.07 -13.08 20.37
N SER A 288 20.30 -12.00 20.47
CA SER A 288 19.24 -11.79 19.49
C SER A 288 19.86 -11.52 18.12
N LEU A 289 19.17 -11.92 17.05
CA LEU A 289 19.58 -11.65 15.65
C LEU A 289 19.96 -10.16 15.44
N MET A 290 19.19 -9.25 16.05
CA MET A 290 19.44 -7.81 16.00
C MET A 290 20.79 -7.43 16.63
N THR A 291 21.14 -8.00 17.76
CA THR A 291 22.41 -7.71 18.45
C THR A 291 23.58 -8.24 17.64
N ALA A 292 23.45 -9.44 17.08
CA ALA A 292 24.48 -10.01 16.21
C ALA A 292 24.75 -9.14 14.98
N TYR A 293 23.71 -8.61 14.32
CA TYR A 293 23.87 -7.67 13.21
C TYR A 293 24.56 -6.37 13.63
N LEU A 294 24.17 -5.79 14.77
CA LEU A 294 24.77 -4.54 15.23
C LEU A 294 26.26 -4.70 15.56
N ASP A 295 26.63 -5.75 16.28
CA ASP A 295 28.03 -6.03 16.63
C ASP A 295 28.89 -6.35 15.39
N LEU A 296 28.31 -7.06 14.41
CA LEU A 296 29.02 -7.40 13.18
C LEU A 296 29.15 -6.20 12.25
N ASN A 297 28.12 -5.37 12.14
CA ASN A 297 28.17 -4.15 11.35
C ASN A 297 29.25 -3.20 11.88
N GLU A 298 29.37 -3.00 13.19
CA GLU A 298 30.42 -2.18 13.79
C GLU A 298 31.83 -2.68 13.40
N LYS A 299 32.05 -4.00 13.43
CA LYS A 299 33.32 -4.60 13.01
C LYS A 299 33.57 -4.49 11.49
N LEU A 300 32.54 -4.64 10.69
CA LEU A 300 32.64 -4.51 9.23
C LEU A 300 32.93 -3.06 8.81
N ASP A 301 32.32 -2.08 9.48
CA ASP A 301 32.58 -0.65 9.25
C ASP A 301 34.07 -0.30 9.47
N GLU A 302 34.75 -0.95 10.42
CA GLU A 302 36.19 -0.77 10.67
C GLU A 302 37.06 -1.32 9.53
N THR A 303 36.56 -2.29 8.75
CA THR A 303 37.35 -2.90 7.64
C THR A 303 37.35 -2.05 6.40
N GLY A 304 36.39 -1.14 6.24
CA GLY A 304 36.20 -0.34 5.02
C GLY A 304 35.63 -1.10 3.83
N ILE A 305 35.18 -2.36 4.00
CA ILE A 305 34.46 -3.11 2.98
C ILE A 305 33.08 -2.48 2.76
N GLU A 306 32.67 -2.34 1.52
CA GLU A 306 31.31 -1.96 1.17
C GLU A 306 30.37 -3.16 1.32
N TYR A 307 29.30 -2.98 2.11
CA TYR A 307 28.31 -4.03 2.32
C TYR A 307 26.90 -3.46 2.53
N GLU A 308 25.92 -4.27 2.21
CA GLU A 308 24.54 -4.11 2.67
C GLU A 308 24.18 -5.26 3.59
N SER A 309 23.36 -4.99 4.62
CA SER A 309 22.92 -6.01 5.58
C SER A 309 21.40 -6.11 5.61
N TYR A 310 20.92 -7.28 6.00
CA TYR A 310 19.47 -7.48 6.22
C TYR A 310 18.91 -6.54 7.28
N LEU A 311 19.73 -6.14 8.25
CA LEU A 311 19.36 -5.12 9.23
C LEU A 311 19.06 -3.76 8.59
N GLN A 312 19.87 -3.33 7.62
CA GLN A 312 19.65 -2.08 6.88
C GLN A 312 18.34 -2.17 6.07
N ASN A 313 18.06 -3.32 5.45
CA ASN A 313 16.80 -3.57 4.75
C ASN A 313 15.61 -3.48 5.71
N ILE A 314 15.65 -4.17 6.85
CA ILE A 314 14.62 -4.08 7.88
C ILE A 314 14.45 -2.63 8.36
N GLY A 315 15.55 -1.95 8.68
CA GLY A 315 15.54 -0.57 9.14
C GLY A 315 14.88 0.36 8.14
N ARG A 316 15.21 0.22 6.86
CA ARG A 316 14.62 0.98 5.75
C ARG A 316 13.13 0.69 5.59
N GLN A 317 12.74 -0.59 5.60
CA GLN A 317 11.34 -0.99 5.52
C GLN A 317 10.52 -0.46 6.70
N LEU A 318 11.05 -0.58 7.92
CA LEU A 318 10.43 -0.05 9.13
C LEU A 318 10.28 1.47 9.05
N PHE A 319 11.32 2.18 8.60
CA PHE A 319 11.28 3.63 8.44
C PHE A 319 10.16 4.05 7.48
N TYR A 320 10.10 3.46 6.29
CA TYR A 320 9.04 3.78 5.32
C TYR A 320 7.65 3.43 5.83
N THR A 321 7.51 2.30 6.51
CA THR A 321 6.23 1.85 7.07
C THR A 321 5.77 2.78 8.19
N ILE A 322 6.67 3.11 9.13
CA ILE A 322 6.37 4.03 10.24
C ILE A 322 6.07 5.43 9.69
N ALA A 323 6.89 5.95 8.78
CA ALA A 323 6.68 7.28 8.19
C ALA A 323 5.35 7.35 7.43
N SER A 324 5.04 6.36 6.59
CA SER A 324 3.78 6.31 5.85
C SER A 324 2.57 6.18 6.77
N SER A 325 2.67 5.33 7.80
CA SER A 325 1.60 5.16 8.78
C SER A 325 1.39 6.43 9.59
N TYR A 326 2.45 7.10 10.02
CA TYR A 326 2.38 8.34 10.77
C TYR A 326 1.73 9.46 9.95
N ILE A 327 2.16 9.65 8.69
CA ILE A 327 1.61 10.66 7.78
C ILE A 327 0.13 10.41 7.54
N THR A 328 -0.26 9.18 7.26
CA THR A 328 -1.67 8.82 6.99
C THR A 328 -2.54 8.99 8.22
N LEU A 329 -2.07 8.62 9.42
CA LEU A 329 -2.78 8.82 10.67
C LEU A 329 -2.93 10.30 11.02
N TYR A 330 -1.88 11.09 10.84
CA TYR A 330 -1.94 12.54 11.02
C TYR A 330 -2.97 13.18 10.10
N LEU A 331 -2.93 12.83 8.82
CA LEU A 331 -3.87 13.33 7.82
C LEU A 331 -5.31 12.93 8.13
N ALA A 332 -5.53 11.72 8.63
CA ALA A 332 -6.84 11.26 9.08
C ALA A 332 -7.40 12.12 10.22
N ILE A 333 -6.56 12.45 11.23
CA ILE A 333 -6.97 13.31 12.35
C ILE A 333 -7.33 14.71 11.83
N VAL A 334 -6.52 15.28 10.94
CA VAL A 334 -6.79 16.60 10.36
C VAL A 334 -8.12 16.61 9.61
N PHE A 335 -8.37 15.64 8.74
CA PHE A 335 -9.63 15.53 8.01
C PHE A 335 -10.82 15.37 8.94
N LEU A 336 -10.68 14.56 10.00
CA LEU A 336 -11.74 14.34 10.98
C LEU A 336 -12.09 15.63 11.74
N VAL A 337 -11.08 16.35 12.21
CA VAL A 337 -11.27 17.64 12.92
C VAL A 337 -11.96 18.66 12.02
N VAL A 338 -11.50 18.79 10.75
CA VAL A 338 -12.10 19.71 9.78
C VAL A 338 -13.55 19.32 9.48
N ALA A 339 -13.82 18.04 9.22
CA ALA A 339 -15.16 17.56 8.94
C ALA A 339 -16.12 17.84 10.10
N ASN A 340 -15.71 17.52 11.31
CA ASN A 340 -16.48 17.72 12.53
C ASN A 340 -16.74 19.21 12.81
N THR A 341 -15.74 20.04 12.59
CA THR A 341 -15.89 21.51 12.73
C THR A 341 -16.93 22.02 11.75
N ILE A 342 -16.86 21.63 10.48
CA ILE A 342 -17.82 22.06 9.44
C ILE A 342 -19.25 21.66 9.85
N VAL A 343 -19.48 20.37 10.18
CA VAL A 343 -20.83 19.88 10.48
C VAL A 343 -21.36 20.49 11.77
N GLY A 344 -20.54 20.52 12.81
CA GLY A 344 -20.95 21.02 14.13
C GLY A 344 -21.29 22.50 14.10
N VAL A 345 -20.41 23.34 13.54
CA VAL A 345 -20.62 24.79 13.44
C VAL A 345 -21.82 25.10 12.56
N GLN A 346 -21.97 24.44 11.43
CA GLN A 346 -23.11 24.68 10.53
C GLN A 346 -24.45 24.30 11.17
N PHE A 347 -24.49 23.19 11.91
CA PHE A 347 -25.70 22.83 12.62
C PHE A 347 -26.05 23.89 13.68
N LEU A 348 -25.12 24.31 14.51
CA LEU A 348 -25.36 25.30 15.56
C LEU A 348 -25.74 26.66 14.97
N MET A 349 -25.13 27.10 13.89
CA MET A 349 -25.53 28.31 13.17
C MET A 349 -26.94 28.21 12.57
N SER A 350 -27.30 27.06 12.01
CA SER A 350 -28.64 26.83 11.50
C SER A 350 -29.68 26.86 12.63
N GLN A 351 -29.35 26.29 13.78
CA GLN A 351 -30.22 26.32 14.96
C GLN A 351 -30.41 27.76 15.47
N GLN A 352 -29.37 28.56 15.50
CA GLN A 352 -29.49 29.99 15.88
C GLN A 352 -30.38 30.77 14.91
N LYS A 353 -30.22 30.58 13.59
CA LYS A 353 -31.11 31.20 12.59
C LYS A 353 -32.57 30.84 12.75
N THR A 354 -32.83 29.61 13.23
CA THR A 354 -34.20 29.13 13.47
C THR A 354 -34.68 29.39 14.89
N GLY A 355 -33.96 30.11 15.71
CA GLY A 355 -34.26 30.41 17.12
C GLY A 355 -35.66 31.01 17.34
N ARG A 356 -36.12 31.91 16.43
CA ARG A 356 -37.48 32.48 16.49
C ARG A 356 -38.58 31.38 16.40
N ARG A 357 -38.37 30.34 15.62
CA ARG A 357 -39.31 29.20 15.50
C ARG A 357 -39.40 28.42 16.81
N TYR A 358 -38.24 28.21 17.49
CA TYR A 358 -38.21 27.58 18.80
C TYR A 358 -38.92 28.45 19.86
N GLN A 359 -38.71 29.76 19.85
CA GLN A 359 -39.43 30.69 20.74
C GLN A 359 -40.94 30.64 20.52
N THR A 360 -41.41 30.55 19.28
CA THR A 360 -42.84 30.38 18.98
C THR A 360 -43.38 29.09 19.59
N LEU A 361 -42.65 27.99 19.49
CA LEU A 361 -43.07 26.72 20.09
C LEU A 361 -43.12 26.79 21.63
N ILE A 362 -42.15 27.49 22.26
CA ILE A 362 -42.15 27.74 23.69
C ILE A 362 -43.39 28.53 24.11
N ARG A 363 -43.74 29.58 23.37
CA ARG A 363 -44.94 30.37 23.60
C ARG A 363 -46.24 29.55 23.42
N LEU A 364 -46.21 28.51 22.59
CA LEU A 364 -47.31 27.57 22.39
C LEU A 364 -47.35 26.44 23.44
N GLY A 365 -46.47 26.47 24.45
CA GLY A 365 -46.46 25.53 25.55
C GLY A 365 -45.58 24.27 25.32
N ALA A 366 -44.64 24.27 24.35
CA ALA A 366 -43.73 23.16 24.18
C ALA A 366 -42.75 23.08 25.37
N THR A 367 -42.61 21.88 25.92
CA THR A 367 -41.69 21.63 27.04
C THR A 367 -40.26 21.56 26.60
N TYR A 368 -39.31 21.89 27.49
CA TYR A 368 -37.85 21.78 27.24
C TYR A 368 -37.48 20.41 26.72
N GLU A 369 -37.98 19.36 27.33
CA GLU A 369 -37.70 17.98 26.96
C GLU A 369 -38.09 17.65 25.51
N THR A 370 -39.29 18.11 25.08
CA THR A 370 -39.78 17.88 23.71
C THR A 370 -38.97 18.65 22.68
N LEU A 371 -38.48 19.86 23.02
CA LEU A 371 -37.59 20.65 22.16
C LEU A 371 -36.22 19.99 22.03
N CYS A 372 -35.63 19.55 23.14
CA CYS A 372 -34.33 18.81 23.13
C CYS A 372 -34.43 17.49 22.35
N GLN A 373 -35.52 16.74 22.50
CA GLN A 373 -35.77 15.53 21.70
C GLN A 373 -35.88 15.83 20.21
N SER A 374 -36.53 16.91 19.85
CA SER A 374 -36.67 17.35 18.46
C SER A 374 -35.30 17.75 17.86
N ALA A 375 -34.56 18.62 18.57
CA ALA A 375 -33.20 19.04 18.15
C ALA A 375 -32.25 17.86 18.09
N GLY A 376 -32.28 16.97 19.09
CA GLY A 376 -31.44 15.77 19.12
C GLY A 376 -31.66 14.82 17.93
N LYS A 377 -32.91 14.70 17.44
CA LYS A 377 -33.21 13.96 16.20
C LYS A 377 -32.65 14.66 14.97
N GLN A 378 -32.78 15.99 14.89
CA GLN A 378 -32.22 16.76 13.78
C GLN A 378 -30.70 16.60 13.71
N ILE A 379 -30.00 16.67 14.85
CA ILE A 379 -28.54 16.43 14.94
C ILE A 379 -28.18 15.01 14.47
N THR A 380 -28.94 14.01 14.94
CA THR A 380 -28.68 12.61 14.57
C THR A 380 -28.76 12.39 13.06
N TRP A 381 -29.74 12.99 12.40
CA TRP A 381 -29.87 12.89 10.95
C TRP A 381 -28.81 13.72 10.22
N PHE A 382 -28.54 14.93 10.67
CA PHE A 382 -27.64 15.85 10.03
C PHE A 382 -26.17 15.40 10.11
N MET A 383 -25.74 14.88 11.26
CA MET A 383 -24.39 14.37 11.48
C MET A 383 -24.26 12.88 11.15
N GLY A 384 -25.25 12.07 11.48
CA GLY A 384 -25.18 10.63 11.31
C GLY A 384 -25.20 10.19 9.85
N LEU A 385 -25.87 10.93 8.97
CA LEU A 385 -25.97 10.58 7.57
C LEU A 385 -24.63 10.67 6.81
N PRO A 386 -23.85 11.77 6.93
CA PRO A 386 -22.49 11.83 6.36
C PRO A 386 -21.58 10.73 6.89
N VAL A 387 -21.63 10.42 8.18
CA VAL A 387 -20.82 9.35 8.81
C VAL A 387 -21.21 7.98 8.26
N LEU A 388 -22.51 7.70 8.11
CA LEU A 388 -22.96 6.42 7.58
C LEU A 388 -22.51 6.21 6.13
N VAL A 389 -22.69 7.23 5.28
CA VAL A 389 -22.24 7.16 3.88
C VAL A 389 -20.72 6.98 3.81
N ALA A 390 -19.98 7.74 4.60
CA ALA A 390 -18.51 7.62 4.65
C ALA A 390 -18.06 6.24 5.15
N ALA A 391 -18.67 5.70 6.20
CA ALA A 391 -18.32 4.40 6.75
C ALA A 391 -18.57 3.25 5.76
N VAL A 392 -19.71 3.25 5.07
CA VAL A 392 -19.98 2.24 4.04
C VAL A 392 -19.01 2.37 2.87
N SER A 393 -18.77 3.60 2.41
CA SER A 393 -17.85 3.85 1.28
C SER A 393 -16.40 3.54 1.63
N SER A 394 -15.96 3.73 2.88
CA SER A 394 -14.59 3.48 3.32
C SER A 394 -14.21 2.00 3.27
N LEU A 395 -15.14 1.07 3.44
CA LEU A 395 -14.87 -0.37 3.29
C LEU A 395 -14.38 -0.70 1.87
N PHE A 396 -15.02 -0.09 0.87
CA PHE A 396 -14.58 -0.24 -0.53
C PHE A 396 -13.32 0.57 -0.82
N GLY A 397 -13.21 1.77 -0.27
CA GLY A 397 -12.05 2.64 -0.44
C GLY A 397 -10.76 2.04 0.11
N VAL A 398 -10.79 1.50 1.33
CA VAL A 398 -9.62 0.82 1.95
C VAL A 398 -9.24 -0.42 1.15
N ARG A 399 -10.21 -1.23 0.72
CA ARG A 399 -9.92 -2.39 -0.14
C ARG A 399 -9.26 -1.97 -1.45
N ALA A 400 -9.74 -0.93 -2.11
CA ALA A 400 -9.17 -0.42 -3.36
C ALA A 400 -7.74 0.10 -3.15
N LEU A 401 -7.46 0.80 -2.04
CA LEU A 401 -6.12 1.25 -1.69
C LEU A 401 -5.16 0.07 -1.50
N PHE A 402 -5.55 -0.95 -0.73
CA PHE A 402 -4.68 -2.11 -0.52
C PHE A 402 -4.42 -2.90 -1.80
N THR A 403 -5.43 -3.11 -2.64
CA THR A 403 -5.23 -3.83 -3.90
C THR A 403 -4.42 -3.04 -4.92
N GLY A 404 -4.42 -1.70 -4.86
CA GLY A 404 -3.70 -0.84 -5.79
C GLY A 404 -2.26 -0.49 -5.38
N ILE A 405 -1.96 -0.49 -4.07
CA ILE A 405 -0.67 -0.03 -3.54
C ILE A 405 0.23 -1.20 -3.10
N LEU A 406 -0.37 -2.29 -2.58
CA LEU A 406 0.40 -3.39 -2.04
C LEU A 406 1.03 -4.26 -3.13
N SER A 407 2.33 -4.51 -2.96
CA SER A 407 3.10 -5.44 -3.80
C SER A 407 2.60 -6.89 -3.64
N SER A 408 3.03 -7.76 -4.54
CA SER A 408 2.67 -9.20 -4.50
C SER A 408 3.07 -9.89 -3.20
N ARG A 409 4.16 -9.43 -2.57
CA ARG A 409 4.69 -9.96 -1.31
C ARG A 409 3.71 -9.85 -0.13
N THR A 410 2.89 -8.80 -0.10
CA THR A 410 1.97 -8.49 0.99
C THR A 410 0.52 -8.90 0.74
N ARG A 411 0.18 -9.41 -0.45
CA ARG A 411 -1.21 -9.77 -0.80
C ARG A 411 -1.80 -10.93 0.01
N GLY A 412 -0.98 -11.83 0.52
CA GLY A 412 -1.44 -12.92 1.40
C GLY A 412 -2.08 -12.43 2.71
N THR A 413 -1.73 -11.23 3.15
CA THR A 413 -2.21 -10.61 4.41
C THR A 413 -3.35 -9.62 4.23
N VAL A 414 -3.83 -9.38 3.00
CA VAL A 414 -4.89 -8.37 2.71
C VAL A 414 -6.17 -8.62 3.51
N SER A 415 -6.55 -9.87 3.75
CA SER A 415 -7.75 -10.19 4.54
C SER A 415 -7.60 -9.77 6.01
N GLU A 416 -6.43 -9.98 6.60
CA GLU A 416 -6.12 -9.56 7.97
C GLU A 416 -6.07 -8.05 8.09
N MET A 417 -5.43 -7.38 7.12
CA MET A 417 -5.39 -5.92 7.03
C MET A 417 -6.80 -5.31 6.92
N LEU A 418 -7.67 -5.91 6.10
CA LEU A 418 -9.06 -5.46 5.98
C LEU A 418 -9.84 -5.63 7.29
N LEU A 419 -9.60 -6.71 8.04
CA LEU A 419 -10.24 -6.94 9.33
C LEU A 419 -9.80 -5.89 10.36
N VAL A 420 -8.50 -5.63 10.46
CA VAL A 420 -7.94 -4.59 11.33
C VAL A 420 -8.50 -3.21 10.92
N SER A 421 -8.53 -2.90 9.63
CA SER A 421 -9.08 -1.65 9.12
C SER A 421 -10.58 -1.50 9.45
N ALA A 422 -11.36 -2.57 9.33
CA ALA A 422 -12.78 -2.56 9.70
C ALA A 422 -12.98 -2.28 11.21
N ALA A 423 -12.16 -2.89 12.07
CA ALA A 423 -12.20 -2.62 13.50
C ALA A 423 -11.87 -1.16 13.82
N MET A 424 -10.90 -0.57 13.11
CA MET A 424 -10.53 0.83 13.29
C MET A 424 -11.59 1.80 12.74
N ILE A 425 -12.26 1.45 11.64
CA ILE A 425 -13.42 2.22 11.13
C ILE A 425 -14.51 2.26 12.18
N LEU A 426 -14.79 1.13 12.85
CA LEU A 426 -15.77 1.09 13.94
C LEU A 426 -15.34 1.98 15.12
N LEU A 427 -14.07 1.98 15.49
CA LEU A 427 -13.55 2.85 16.54
C LEU A 427 -13.79 4.34 16.20
N LEU A 428 -13.50 4.75 14.97
CA LEU A 428 -13.73 6.12 14.51
C LEU A 428 -15.21 6.47 14.50
N CYS A 429 -16.09 5.54 14.12
CA CYS A 429 -17.55 5.75 14.24
C CYS A 429 -18.01 5.97 15.71
N VAL A 430 -17.34 5.36 16.68
CA VAL A 430 -17.58 5.61 18.10
C VAL A 430 -17.13 7.03 18.48
N ILE A 431 -15.98 7.49 17.99
CA ILE A 431 -15.50 8.87 18.20
C ILE A 431 -16.50 9.88 17.63
N GLU A 432 -16.99 9.65 16.41
CA GLU A 432 -18.02 10.47 15.77
C GLU A 432 -19.33 10.50 16.60
N TYR A 433 -19.72 9.36 17.15
CA TYR A 433 -20.87 9.29 18.03
C TYR A 433 -20.68 10.10 19.31
N ILE A 434 -19.48 10.07 19.90
CA ILE A 434 -19.14 10.89 21.08
C ILE A 434 -19.22 12.38 20.73
N TYR A 435 -18.65 12.78 19.59
CA TYR A 435 -18.72 14.16 19.11
C TYR A 435 -20.16 14.61 18.90
N MET A 436 -20.99 13.79 18.27
CA MET A 436 -22.43 14.04 18.11
C MET A 436 -23.11 14.28 19.47
N ARG A 437 -22.72 13.55 20.52
CA ARG A 437 -23.24 13.78 21.89
C ARG A 437 -22.83 15.15 22.46
N VAL A 438 -21.61 15.58 22.17
CA VAL A 438 -21.13 16.91 22.57
C VAL A 438 -21.94 18.02 21.89
N VAL A 439 -22.19 17.89 20.59
CA VAL A 439 -23.02 18.83 19.82
C VAL A 439 -24.45 18.86 20.36
N LYS A 440 -25.05 17.70 20.70
CA LYS A 440 -26.38 17.63 21.34
C LYS A 440 -26.39 18.40 22.64
N ARG A 441 -25.43 18.23 23.53
CA ARG A 441 -25.36 18.97 24.79
C ARG A 441 -25.21 20.47 24.57
N SER A 442 -24.45 20.91 23.56
CA SER A 442 -24.32 22.32 23.22
C SER A 442 -25.66 22.89 22.71
N SER A 443 -26.38 22.15 21.87
CA SER A 443 -27.70 22.48 21.38
C SER A 443 -28.73 22.58 22.53
N ASP A 444 -28.72 21.65 23.47
CA ASP A 444 -29.64 21.64 24.63
C ASP A 444 -29.39 22.87 25.51
N ARG A 445 -28.13 23.26 25.72
CA ARG A 445 -27.80 24.49 26.47
C ARG A 445 -28.35 25.74 25.77
N TYR A 446 -28.19 25.80 24.44
CA TYR A 446 -28.76 26.93 23.68
C TYR A 446 -30.27 26.99 23.79
N LEU A 447 -31.00 25.86 23.73
CA LEU A 447 -32.43 25.82 23.92
C LEU A 447 -32.87 26.28 25.33
N LEU A 448 -32.04 25.95 26.34
CA LEU A 448 -32.28 26.41 27.72
C LEU A 448 -32.21 27.95 27.82
N THR A 449 -31.28 28.60 27.14
CA THR A 449 -31.18 30.08 27.12
C THR A 449 -32.38 30.73 26.46
N LEU A 450 -33.01 30.07 25.47
CA LEU A 450 -34.23 30.60 24.84
C LEU A 450 -35.48 30.50 25.74
N MET A 451 -35.47 29.65 26.76
CA MET A 451 -36.56 29.50 27.71
C MET A 451 -36.46 30.44 28.92
N GLN A 452 -35.28 30.99 29.17
CA GLN A 452 -35.14 32.00 30.22
C GLN A 452 -35.82 33.30 29.79
N PRO A 453 -36.69 33.92 30.67
CA PRO A 453 -37.28 35.18 30.35
C PRO A 453 -36.18 36.22 30.09
N GLN A 454 -36.19 36.86 28.92
CA GLN A 454 -35.35 38.01 28.69
C GLN A 454 -35.75 39.07 29.73
N ARG A 455 -34.85 39.43 30.63
CA ARG A 455 -34.98 40.65 31.42
C ARG A 455 -34.92 41.79 30.41
N GLU A 456 -36.05 42.44 30.16
CA GLU A 456 -36.07 43.74 29.49
C GLU A 456 -35.25 44.70 30.39
N GLU A 457 -34.05 45.06 29.91
CA GLU A 457 -33.34 46.23 30.43
C GLU A 457 -33.89 47.50 29.80
#